data_7ecf84a41e35facbf1cabc508aab50df
#
_entry.id   7ecf84a41e35facbf1cabc508aab50df
#
_cell.length_a   1.000
_cell.length_b   1.000
_cell.length_c   1.000
_cell.angle_alpha   90.00
_cell.angle_beta   90.00
_cell.angle_gamma   90.00
#
_symmetry.space_group_name_H-M   'P 1'
#
loop_
_entity.id
_entity.type
_entity.pdbx_description
1 polymer ?
#
loop_
_entity_poly.entity_id
_entity_poly.type
_entity_poly.pdbx_seq_one_letter_code
_entity_poly.pdbx_strand_id
1 'polypeptide(L)'
;MTDFTLRELERRFRTSGSVEDEAAWLRARIHAGELDADRMRLLAYLGRAVPIPGAYVPPQPRNADELGGWVHGLPHFERARHFPWSVEIYWRVGTALARVIPAGEVSAARAAASLMDQWVTDPAEALAAELVALQDRLGSQVPGLAILPAARRQRRLLGGLVLAMAPARWPTIPVNAMPSQATEFLAEELGVSLVHGALLDELVPWALGYSDPVRERVEARKRETARE
;
A
#
# COMPACT_ATOMS: atom_id res chain seq x y z
N MET A 1 -9.70 -19.97 23.44
CA MET A 1 -9.71 -20.65 22.14
C MET A 1 -8.32 -21.21 21.91
N THR A 2 -8.17 -22.43 21.44
CA THR A 2 -6.86 -23.05 21.27
C THR A 2 -6.24 -22.66 19.92
N ASP A 3 -4.90 -22.57 19.86
CA ASP A 3 -4.12 -22.34 18.62
C ASP A 3 -4.51 -23.32 17.50
N PHE A 4 -4.87 -24.54 17.87
CA PHE A 4 -5.38 -25.57 16.94
C PHE A 4 -6.65 -25.13 16.22
N THR A 5 -7.60 -24.51 16.92
CA THR A 5 -8.88 -24.05 16.33
C THR A 5 -8.63 -22.93 15.30
N LEU A 6 -7.71 -22.00 15.59
CA LEU A 6 -7.36 -20.92 14.67
C LEU A 6 -6.74 -21.45 13.37
N ARG A 7 -5.78 -22.37 13.49
CA ARG A 7 -5.12 -22.98 12.32
C ARG A 7 -6.09 -23.77 11.44
N GLU A 8 -7.06 -24.46 12.06
CA GLU A 8 -8.08 -25.22 11.32
C GLU A 8 -9.02 -24.29 10.55
N LEU A 9 -9.47 -23.18 11.17
CA LEU A 9 -10.29 -22.18 10.50
C LEU A 9 -9.52 -21.46 9.37
N GLU A 10 -8.25 -21.17 9.58
CA GLU A 10 -7.39 -20.60 8.54
C GLU A 10 -7.25 -21.56 7.35
N ARG A 11 -6.94 -22.84 7.63
CA ARG A 11 -6.82 -23.88 6.60
C ARG A 11 -8.11 -24.01 5.80
N ARG A 12 -9.26 -24.03 6.49
CA ARG A 12 -10.57 -24.12 5.87
C ARG A 12 -10.85 -22.92 4.96
N PHE A 13 -10.61 -21.69 5.43
CA PHE A 13 -10.73 -20.49 4.62
C PHE A 13 -9.81 -20.52 3.39
N ARG A 14 -8.54 -20.87 3.56
CA ARG A 14 -7.58 -20.97 2.43
C ARG A 14 -7.99 -22.00 1.38
N THR A 15 -8.67 -23.05 1.80
CA THR A 15 -9.13 -24.14 0.90
C THR A 15 -10.42 -23.77 0.18
N SER A 16 -11.40 -23.19 0.88
CA SER A 16 -12.72 -22.88 0.33
C SER A 16 -12.76 -21.53 -0.39
N GLY A 17 -12.00 -20.53 0.08
CA GLY A 17 -12.11 -19.14 -0.36
C GLY A 17 -13.48 -18.52 -0.07
N SER A 18 -14.34 -19.18 0.73
CA SER A 18 -15.70 -18.69 0.98
C SER A 18 -15.73 -17.53 1.97
N VAL A 19 -16.69 -16.63 1.77
CA VAL A 19 -16.93 -15.46 2.66
C VAL A 19 -17.29 -15.92 4.09
N GLU A 20 -18.03 -17.04 4.21
CA GLU A 20 -18.45 -17.61 5.48
C GLU A 20 -17.26 -18.14 6.29
N ASP A 21 -16.34 -18.84 5.64
CA ASP A 21 -15.14 -19.38 6.27
C ASP A 21 -14.16 -18.26 6.63
N GLU A 22 -14.02 -17.22 5.78
CA GLU A 22 -13.27 -16.03 6.12
C GLU A 22 -13.84 -15.32 7.35
N ALA A 23 -15.13 -15.08 7.38
CA ALA A 23 -15.79 -14.44 8.52
C ALA A 23 -15.67 -15.28 9.82
N ALA A 24 -15.71 -16.61 9.73
CA ALA A 24 -15.50 -17.50 10.86
C ALA A 24 -14.05 -17.40 11.39
N TRP A 25 -13.07 -17.42 10.51
CA TRP A 25 -11.66 -17.27 10.85
C TRP A 25 -11.35 -15.89 11.45
N LEU A 26 -11.88 -14.80 10.85
CA LEU A 26 -11.70 -13.45 11.38
C LEU A 26 -12.31 -13.28 12.78
N ARG A 27 -13.54 -13.83 13.01
CA ARG A 27 -14.14 -13.84 14.37
C ARG A 27 -13.26 -14.53 15.38
N ALA A 28 -12.70 -15.67 15.01
CA ALA A 28 -11.81 -16.43 15.87
C ALA A 28 -10.54 -15.63 16.24
N ARG A 29 -9.95 -14.92 15.29
CA ARG A 29 -8.77 -14.06 15.52
C ARG A 29 -9.07 -12.86 16.42
N ILE A 30 -10.26 -12.25 16.29
CA ILE A 30 -10.73 -11.20 17.20
C ILE A 30 -10.83 -11.74 18.64
N HIS A 31 -11.45 -12.91 18.81
CA HIS A 31 -11.57 -13.53 20.14
C HIS A 31 -10.22 -13.93 20.74
N ALA A 32 -9.23 -14.22 19.88
CA ALA A 32 -7.85 -14.50 20.30
C ALA A 32 -7.06 -13.21 20.64
N GLY A 33 -7.59 -12.03 20.32
CA GLY A 33 -6.88 -10.75 20.49
C GLY A 33 -5.80 -10.47 19.45
N GLU A 34 -5.78 -11.24 18.34
CA GLU A 34 -4.82 -11.05 17.25
C GLU A 34 -5.22 -9.92 16.29
N LEU A 35 -6.51 -9.63 16.20
CA LEU A 35 -7.06 -8.54 15.39
C LEU A 35 -7.87 -7.61 16.27
N ASP A 36 -7.60 -6.32 16.16
CA ASP A 36 -8.37 -5.27 16.83
C ASP A 36 -9.48 -4.70 15.91
N ALA A 37 -10.34 -3.87 16.51
CA ALA A 37 -11.48 -3.29 15.81
C ALA A 37 -11.05 -2.35 14.66
N ASP A 38 -9.90 -1.70 14.76
CA ASP A 38 -9.43 -0.74 13.74
C ASP A 38 -8.92 -1.49 12.52
N ARG A 39 -8.18 -2.61 12.70
CA ARG A 39 -7.84 -3.53 11.61
C ARG A 39 -9.06 -4.08 10.91
N MET A 40 -10.09 -4.42 11.66
CA MET A 40 -11.32 -4.93 11.07
C MET A 40 -12.06 -3.87 10.25
N ARG A 41 -12.08 -2.62 10.73
CA ARG A 41 -12.65 -1.51 9.96
C ARG A 41 -11.85 -1.26 8.68
N LEU A 42 -10.53 -1.29 8.77
CA LEU A 42 -9.66 -1.19 7.60
C LEU A 42 -9.93 -2.31 6.60
N LEU A 43 -10.04 -3.56 7.06
CA LEU A 43 -10.39 -4.70 6.21
C LEU A 43 -11.74 -4.53 5.52
N ALA A 44 -12.78 -4.03 6.24
CA ALA A 44 -14.05 -3.68 5.62
C ALA A 44 -13.89 -2.63 4.54
N TYR A 45 -13.11 -1.59 4.81
CA TYR A 45 -12.80 -0.56 3.83
C TYR A 45 -12.09 -1.11 2.59
N LEU A 46 -11.21 -2.08 2.78
CA LEU A 46 -10.53 -2.81 1.69
C LEU A 46 -11.44 -3.84 0.98
N GLY A 47 -12.74 -3.83 1.27
CA GLY A 47 -13.74 -4.68 0.62
C GLY A 47 -13.82 -6.12 1.15
N ARG A 48 -13.22 -6.41 2.32
CA ARG A 48 -13.32 -7.74 2.93
C ARG A 48 -14.59 -7.88 3.77
N ALA A 49 -15.20 -9.06 3.72
CA ALA A 49 -16.34 -9.37 4.57
C ALA A 49 -15.89 -9.53 6.03
N VAL A 50 -16.21 -8.53 6.86
CA VAL A 50 -15.82 -8.53 8.27
C VAL A 50 -17.04 -8.71 9.19
N PRO A 51 -16.89 -9.42 10.32
CA PRO A 51 -17.99 -9.67 11.25
C PRO A 51 -18.21 -8.49 12.23
N ILE A 52 -18.15 -7.25 11.74
CA ILE A 52 -18.45 -6.04 12.54
C ILE A 52 -19.71 -5.38 11.99
N PRO A 53 -20.78 -5.29 12.78
CA PRO A 53 -21.99 -4.58 12.37
C PRO A 53 -21.72 -3.12 12.07
N GLY A 54 -22.24 -2.62 10.94
CA GLY A 54 -22.11 -1.23 10.53
C GLY A 54 -20.72 -0.80 10.06
N ALA A 55 -19.80 -1.74 9.79
CA ALA A 55 -18.53 -1.43 9.17
C ALA A 55 -18.77 -0.81 7.77
N TYR A 56 -18.12 0.33 7.52
CA TYR A 56 -18.25 1.02 6.24
C TYR A 56 -17.42 0.30 5.17
N VAL A 57 -18.10 -0.06 4.09
CA VAL A 57 -17.48 -0.59 2.86
C VAL A 57 -17.68 0.46 1.78
N PRO A 58 -16.61 1.11 1.30
CA PRO A 58 -16.74 2.10 0.23
C PRO A 58 -17.17 1.44 -1.08
N PRO A 59 -17.85 2.18 -1.95
CA PRO A 59 -18.09 1.70 -3.31
C PRO A 59 -16.75 1.45 -4.02
N GLN A 60 -16.75 0.48 -4.92
CA GLN A 60 -15.56 0.22 -5.74
C GLN A 60 -15.28 1.44 -6.65
N PRO A 61 -14.05 1.97 -6.67
CA PRO A 61 -13.69 3.11 -7.49
C PRO A 61 -13.84 2.81 -8.98
N ARG A 62 -14.46 3.71 -9.74
CA ARG A 62 -14.75 3.56 -11.17
C ARG A 62 -13.87 4.44 -12.05
N ASN A 63 -13.27 5.48 -11.48
CA ASN A 63 -12.39 6.42 -12.14
C ASN A 63 -11.21 6.82 -11.23
N ALA A 64 -10.26 7.57 -11.76
CA ALA A 64 -9.04 7.94 -11.06
C ALA A 64 -9.30 8.84 -9.84
N ASP A 65 -10.22 9.80 -9.94
CA ASP A 65 -10.60 10.69 -8.85
C ASP A 65 -11.26 9.93 -7.68
N GLU A 66 -12.19 9.01 -7.98
CA GLU A 66 -12.79 8.13 -6.98
C GLU A 66 -11.74 7.25 -6.30
N LEU A 67 -10.71 6.78 -7.04
CA LEU A 67 -9.62 5.98 -6.46
C LEU A 67 -8.70 6.85 -5.59
N GLY A 68 -8.40 8.07 -6.00
CA GLY A 68 -7.68 9.04 -5.18
C GLY A 68 -8.42 9.34 -3.87
N GLY A 69 -9.73 9.60 -3.95
CA GLY A 69 -10.59 9.77 -2.79
C GLY A 69 -10.64 8.52 -1.88
N TRP A 70 -10.63 7.33 -2.45
CA TRP A 70 -10.54 6.07 -1.73
C TRP A 70 -9.21 5.96 -0.96
N VAL A 71 -8.07 6.28 -1.58
CA VAL A 71 -6.77 6.32 -0.89
C VAL A 71 -6.75 7.38 0.21
N HIS A 72 -7.35 8.55 -0.03
CA HIS A 72 -7.47 9.61 0.97
C HIS A 72 -8.22 9.15 2.24
N GLY A 73 -9.19 8.26 2.09
CA GLY A 73 -9.98 7.71 3.19
C GLY A 73 -9.27 6.66 4.05
N LEU A 74 -8.20 6.03 3.54
CA LEU A 74 -7.51 4.94 4.25
C LEU A 74 -7.04 5.29 5.67
N PRO A 75 -6.49 6.49 5.98
CA PRO A 75 -6.01 6.82 7.31
C PRO A 75 -7.09 7.15 8.34
N HIS A 76 -8.33 7.38 7.90
CA HIS A 76 -9.42 7.75 8.82
C HIS A 76 -9.83 6.64 9.80
N PHE A 77 -9.28 5.43 9.62
CA PHE A 77 -9.50 4.30 10.53
C PHE A 77 -8.63 4.32 11.78
N GLU A 78 -7.79 5.34 11.93
CA GLU A 78 -6.73 5.44 12.92
C GLU A 78 -7.08 6.29 14.16
N ARG A 79 -8.33 6.38 14.54
CA ARG A 79 -8.77 7.29 15.64
C ARG A 79 -8.19 7.02 17.04
N ALA A 80 -7.51 5.92 17.29
CA ALA A 80 -7.25 5.52 18.68
C ALA A 80 -5.79 5.20 19.03
N ARG A 81 -4.86 5.12 18.11
CA ARG A 81 -3.48 4.73 18.47
C ARG A 81 -2.43 5.60 17.79
N HIS A 82 -1.59 6.19 18.63
CA HIS A 82 -0.42 6.94 18.28
C HIS A 82 0.30 6.44 17.02
N PHE A 83 0.32 7.32 16.04
CA PHE A 83 1.40 7.59 15.12
C PHE A 83 1.94 6.54 14.12
N PRO A 84 2.06 5.22 14.27
CA PRO A 84 2.76 4.44 13.25
C PRO A 84 1.93 4.03 12.03
N TRP A 85 0.61 3.87 12.18
CA TRP A 85 -0.20 3.20 11.16
C TRP A 85 -0.54 4.04 9.93
N SER A 86 -0.88 5.32 10.08
CA SER A 86 -1.16 6.19 8.92
C SER A 86 0.07 6.36 8.06
N VAL A 87 1.22 6.56 8.70
CA VAL A 87 2.51 6.64 8.03
C VAL A 87 2.82 5.32 7.34
N GLU A 88 2.62 4.18 8.01
CA GLU A 88 2.84 2.86 7.42
C GLU A 88 1.92 2.59 6.23
N ILE A 89 0.62 2.91 6.33
CA ILE A 89 -0.33 2.78 5.22
C ILE A 89 0.14 3.60 4.01
N TYR A 90 0.55 4.85 4.22
CA TYR A 90 1.02 5.68 3.11
C TYR A 90 2.31 5.17 2.46
N TRP A 91 3.23 4.65 3.25
CA TRP A 91 4.42 4.02 2.71
C TRP A 91 4.09 2.77 1.90
N ARG A 92 3.16 1.95 2.37
CA ARG A 92 2.68 0.78 1.64
C ARG A 92 1.96 1.17 0.35
N VAL A 93 1.11 2.19 0.40
CA VAL A 93 0.51 2.78 -0.81
C VAL A 93 1.60 3.24 -1.77
N GLY A 94 2.58 4.02 -1.30
CA GLY A 94 3.70 4.48 -2.12
C GLY A 94 4.48 3.33 -2.77
N THR A 95 4.77 2.27 -2.01
CA THR A 95 5.42 1.06 -2.51
C THR A 95 4.60 0.37 -3.60
N ALA A 96 3.30 0.17 -3.39
CA ALA A 96 2.41 -0.43 -4.39
C ALA A 96 2.36 0.41 -5.67
N LEU A 97 2.23 1.74 -5.53
CA LEU A 97 2.22 2.67 -6.65
C LEU A 97 3.53 2.67 -7.44
N ALA A 98 4.69 2.65 -6.77
CA ALA A 98 5.97 2.58 -7.45
C ALA A 98 6.15 1.26 -8.23
N ARG A 99 5.58 0.16 -7.73
CA ARG A 99 5.68 -1.16 -8.35
C ARG A 99 4.81 -1.31 -9.58
N VAL A 100 3.66 -0.65 -9.62
CA VAL A 100 2.75 -0.74 -10.77
C VAL A 100 3.28 0.02 -11.99
N ILE A 101 4.26 0.93 -11.80
CA ILE A 101 4.88 1.68 -12.88
C ILE A 101 5.79 0.76 -13.69
N PRO A 102 5.60 0.63 -15.02
CA PRO A 102 6.47 -0.17 -15.85
C PRO A 102 7.91 0.33 -15.81
N ALA A 103 8.86 -0.54 -15.47
CA ALA A 103 10.28 -0.17 -15.36
C ALA A 103 10.88 0.32 -16.70
N GLY A 104 10.31 -0.10 -17.84
CA GLY A 104 10.69 0.40 -19.15
C GLY A 104 10.29 1.85 -19.42
N GLU A 105 9.28 2.36 -18.71
CA GLU A 105 8.81 3.75 -18.83
C GLU A 105 9.48 4.68 -17.82
N VAL A 106 9.71 4.18 -16.59
CA VAL A 106 10.40 4.92 -15.51
C VAL A 106 11.38 3.98 -14.82
N SER A 107 12.64 4.00 -15.25
CA SER A 107 13.68 3.08 -14.75
C SER A 107 13.91 3.18 -13.24
N ALA A 108 13.71 4.36 -12.66
CA ALA A 108 13.85 4.60 -11.21
C ALA A 108 12.72 3.98 -10.35
N ALA A 109 11.59 3.56 -10.93
CA ALA A 109 10.44 3.07 -10.18
C ALA A 109 10.78 1.84 -9.32
N ARG A 110 11.55 0.91 -9.87
CA ARG A 110 12.00 -0.29 -9.15
C ARG A 110 12.93 0.03 -7.99
N ALA A 111 13.87 0.98 -8.18
CA ALA A 111 14.76 1.43 -7.12
C ALA A 111 14.00 2.14 -6.00
N ALA A 112 13.07 3.03 -6.35
CA ALA A 112 12.20 3.70 -5.40
C ALA A 112 11.36 2.71 -4.57
N ALA A 113 10.70 1.74 -5.23
CA ALA A 113 9.94 0.69 -4.56
C ALA A 113 10.82 -0.12 -3.60
N SER A 114 12.06 -0.44 -4.01
CA SER A 114 13.01 -1.19 -3.18
C SER A 114 13.41 -0.42 -1.92
N LEU A 115 13.70 0.87 -2.04
CA LEU A 115 14.04 1.72 -0.90
C LEU A 115 12.86 1.90 0.04
N MET A 116 11.65 2.10 -0.50
CA MET A 116 10.44 2.20 0.31
C MET A 116 10.12 0.89 1.06
N ASP A 117 10.29 -0.28 0.43
CA ASP A 117 10.17 -1.57 1.10
C ASP A 117 11.14 -1.70 2.29
N GLN A 118 12.40 -1.30 2.09
CA GLN A 118 13.40 -1.34 3.16
C GLN A 118 13.01 -0.42 4.31
N TRP A 119 12.57 0.79 4.00
CA TRP A 119 12.17 1.74 5.03
C TRP A 119 10.95 1.25 5.84
N VAL A 120 9.95 0.63 5.20
CA VAL A 120 8.77 0.05 5.89
C VAL A 120 9.18 -1.05 6.87
N THR A 121 10.20 -1.84 6.53
CA THR A 121 10.65 -2.96 7.38
C THR A 121 11.64 -2.56 8.46
N ASP A 122 12.47 -1.56 8.18
CA ASP A 122 13.52 -1.06 9.07
C ASP A 122 13.72 0.44 8.84
N PRO A 123 12.89 1.29 9.47
CA PRO A 123 12.97 2.74 9.31
C PRO A 123 14.32 3.28 9.79
N ALA A 124 15.14 3.76 8.85
CA ALA A 124 16.43 4.37 9.13
C ALA A 124 16.54 5.75 8.48
N GLU A 125 17.13 6.72 9.18
CA GLU A 125 17.30 8.08 8.69
C GLU A 125 18.07 8.13 7.36
N ALA A 126 19.06 7.26 7.19
CA ALA A 126 19.82 7.13 5.95
C ALA A 126 18.94 6.75 4.76
N LEU A 127 18.00 5.82 4.92
CA LEU A 127 17.05 5.43 3.87
C LEU A 127 16.09 6.55 3.52
N ALA A 128 15.62 7.31 4.52
CA ALA A 128 14.79 8.49 4.27
C ALA A 128 15.56 9.55 3.46
N ALA A 129 16.83 9.80 3.80
CA ALA A 129 17.69 10.71 3.06
C ALA A 129 17.92 10.27 1.61
N GLU A 130 18.14 8.96 1.37
CA GLU A 130 18.27 8.41 0.02
C GLU A 130 16.99 8.58 -0.80
N LEU A 131 15.83 8.33 -0.19
CA LEU A 131 14.53 8.52 -0.84
C LEU A 131 14.28 9.99 -1.17
N VAL A 132 14.60 10.92 -0.27
CA VAL A 132 14.50 12.36 -0.53
C VAL A 132 15.44 12.77 -1.67
N ALA A 133 16.68 12.30 -1.67
CA ALA A 133 17.64 12.59 -2.76
C ALA A 133 17.16 12.01 -4.11
N LEU A 134 16.58 10.82 -4.10
CA LEU A 134 15.97 10.24 -5.30
C LEU A 134 14.77 11.07 -5.76
N GLN A 135 13.88 11.45 -4.85
CA GLN A 135 12.71 12.28 -5.13
C GLN A 135 13.10 13.62 -5.76
N ASP A 136 14.11 14.33 -5.22
CA ASP A 136 14.60 15.60 -5.74
C ASP A 136 15.17 15.47 -7.15
N ARG A 137 16.00 14.45 -7.37
CA ARG A 137 16.57 14.15 -8.68
C ARG A 137 15.50 13.87 -9.72
N LEU A 138 14.48 13.09 -9.38
CA LEU A 138 13.38 12.77 -10.29
C LEU A 138 12.45 13.97 -10.47
N GLY A 139 12.15 14.71 -9.40
CA GLY A 139 11.33 15.91 -9.43
C GLY A 139 11.89 16.98 -10.35
N SER A 140 13.23 17.12 -10.41
CA SER A 140 13.90 18.05 -11.33
C SER A 140 13.74 17.69 -12.82
N GLN A 141 13.42 16.44 -13.13
CA GLN A 141 13.19 15.98 -14.52
C GLN A 141 11.76 16.26 -15.01
N VAL A 142 10.79 16.34 -14.10
CA VAL A 142 9.37 16.52 -14.46
C VAL A 142 9.10 17.77 -15.31
N PRO A 143 9.65 18.96 -15.00
CA PRO A 143 9.43 20.15 -15.81
C PRO A 143 9.95 20.03 -17.24
N GLY A 144 11.09 19.38 -17.44
CA GLY A 144 11.68 19.17 -18.78
C GLY A 144 10.80 18.34 -19.71
N LEU A 145 9.99 17.45 -19.18
CA LEU A 145 9.04 16.61 -19.91
C LEU A 145 7.76 17.37 -20.31
N ALA A 146 7.53 18.57 -19.76
CA ALA A 146 6.30 19.33 -19.97
C ALA A 146 6.13 19.84 -21.41
N ILE A 147 7.20 19.95 -22.19
CA ILE A 147 7.26 20.63 -23.48
C ILE A 147 6.88 19.69 -24.61
N LEU A 148 6.99 18.37 -24.43
CA LEU A 148 6.74 17.38 -25.49
C LEU A 148 5.40 16.66 -25.29
N PRO A 149 4.43 16.75 -26.21
CA PRO A 149 3.16 16.02 -26.11
C PRO A 149 3.35 14.50 -25.95
N ALA A 150 4.33 13.92 -26.64
CA ALA A 150 4.67 12.50 -26.54
C ALA A 150 5.20 12.10 -25.14
N ALA A 151 5.72 13.05 -24.37
CA ALA A 151 6.23 12.80 -23.02
C ALA A 151 5.16 12.96 -21.93
N ARG A 152 3.90 13.27 -22.28
CA ARG A 152 2.83 13.49 -21.30
C ARG A 152 2.66 12.28 -20.36
N ARG A 153 2.59 11.09 -20.93
CA ARG A 153 2.45 9.84 -20.16
C ARG A 153 3.65 9.64 -19.23
N GLN A 154 4.87 9.73 -19.75
CA GLN A 154 6.09 9.59 -18.94
C GLN A 154 6.14 10.62 -17.82
N ARG A 155 5.76 11.89 -18.09
CA ARG A 155 5.67 12.94 -17.08
C ARG A 155 4.69 12.60 -15.96
N ARG A 156 3.50 12.04 -16.28
CA ARG A 156 2.51 11.65 -15.29
C ARG A 156 2.99 10.47 -14.46
N LEU A 157 3.58 9.46 -15.08
CA LEU A 157 4.15 8.32 -14.37
C LEU A 157 5.29 8.76 -13.43
N LEU A 158 6.19 9.62 -13.91
CA LEU A 158 7.28 10.17 -13.11
C LEU A 158 6.75 11.07 -11.97
N GLY A 159 5.78 11.93 -12.27
CA GLY A 159 5.11 12.77 -11.28
C GLY A 159 4.41 11.94 -10.20
N GLY A 160 3.70 10.89 -10.60
CA GLY A 160 3.08 9.94 -9.68
C GLY A 160 4.11 9.25 -8.78
N LEU A 161 5.26 8.83 -9.33
CA LEU A 161 6.34 8.25 -8.53
C LEU A 161 6.92 9.25 -7.51
N VAL A 162 7.17 10.49 -7.94
CA VAL A 162 7.67 11.56 -7.05
C VAL A 162 6.71 11.82 -5.90
N LEU A 163 5.41 11.86 -6.17
CA LEU A 163 4.37 12.04 -5.16
C LEU A 163 4.23 10.81 -4.25
N ALA A 164 4.37 9.60 -4.78
CA ALA A 164 4.35 8.36 -4.01
C ALA A 164 5.48 8.28 -2.97
N MET A 165 6.63 8.92 -3.24
CA MET A 165 7.77 9.02 -2.32
C MET A 165 7.64 10.18 -1.32
N ALA A 166 6.61 11.02 -1.41
CA ALA A 166 6.48 12.20 -0.56
C ALA A 166 6.53 11.92 0.96
N PRO A 167 6.06 10.79 1.48
CA PRO A 167 6.22 10.45 2.89
C PRO A 167 7.68 10.50 3.39
N ALA A 168 8.67 10.33 2.51
CA ALA A 168 10.09 10.42 2.88
C ALA A 168 10.51 11.79 3.43
N ARG A 169 9.88 12.88 2.96
CA ARG A 169 10.17 14.25 3.45
C ARG A 169 9.53 14.57 4.80
N TRP A 170 8.42 13.92 5.07
CA TRP A 170 7.63 14.15 6.28
C TRP A 170 7.25 12.83 6.95
N PRO A 171 8.23 12.08 7.45
CA PRO A 171 7.98 10.74 8.00
C PRO A 171 7.06 10.74 9.23
N THR A 172 6.81 11.92 9.78
CA THR A 172 6.04 12.12 11.01
C THR A 172 4.71 12.86 10.81
N ILE A 173 4.42 13.32 9.58
CA ILE A 173 3.20 14.09 9.28
C ILE A 173 2.39 13.31 8.24
N PRO A 174 1.13 12.99 8.50
CA PRO A 174 0.26 12.37 7.50
C PRO A 174 -0.02 13.39 6.38
N VAL A 175 0.68 13.26 5.26
CA VAL A 175 0.47 14.08 4.07
C VAL A 175 -0.53 13.37 3.16
N ASN A 176 -1.81 13.47 3.50
CA ASN A 176 -2.90 12.72 2.85
C ASN A 176 -3.06 13.02 1.35
N ALA A 177 -2.78 14.26 0.94
CA ALA A 177 -3.04 14.71 -0.42
C ALA A 177 -2.10 14.07 -1.46
N MET A 178 -0.84 13.82 -1.11
CA MET A 178 0.16 13.39 -2.08
C MET A 178 -0.01 11.94 -2.56
N PRO A 179 -0.22 10.93 -1.69
CA PRO A 179 -0.54 9.58 -2.13
C PRO A 179 -1.84 9.49 -2.94
N SER A 180 -2.86 10.28 -2.58
CA SER A 180 -4.11 10.37 -3.35
C SER A 180 -3.85 10.89 -4.76
N GLN A 181 -3.14 11.99 -4.89
CA GLN A 181 -2.78 12.59 -6.18
C GLN A 181 -1.85 11.68 -7.01
N ALA A 182 -0.91 11.00 -6.36
CA ALA A 182 -0.08 9.97 -7.01
C ALA A 182 -0.97 8.87 -7.61
N THR A 183 -1.96 8.41 -6.84
CA THR A 183 -2.90 7.38 -7.25
C THR A 183 -3.74 7.83 -8.44
N GLU A 184 -4.26 9.05 -8.43
CA GLU A 184 -5.00 9.64 -9.56
C GLU A 184 -4.16 9.67 -10.83
N PHE A 185 -2.93 10.20 -10.76
CA PHE A 185 -2.04 10.28 -11.91
C PHE A 185 -1.73 8.89 -12.51
N LEU A 186 -1.46 7.91 -11.65
CA LEU A 186 -1.15 6.56 -12.11
C LEU A 186 -2.40 5.83 -12.61
N ALA A 187 -3.56 6.04 -11.99
CA ALA A 187 -4.81 5.42 -12.43
C ALA A 187 -5.29 5.97 -13.78
N GLU A 188 -5.07 7.25 -14.06
CA GLU A 188 -5.35 7.83 -15.39
C GLU A 188 -4.49 7.22 -16.50
N GLU A 189 -3.23 6.88 -16.22
CA GLU A 189 -2.28 6.38 -17.21
C GLU A 189 -2.25 4.85 -17.33
N LEU A 190 -2.46 4.15 -16.21
CA LEU A 190 -2.32 2.69 -16.12
C LEU A 190 -3.67 1.96 -16.02
N GLY A 191 -4.73 2.70 -15.69
CA GLY A 191 -6.06 2.16 -15.46
C GLY A 191 -6.38 1.91 -13.98
N VAL A 192 -7.62 2.26 -13.60
CA VAL A 192 -8.12 2.19 -12.22
C VAL A 192 -8.00 0.78 -11.64
N SER A 193 -8.43 -0.23 -12.39
CA SER A 193 -8.43 -1.62 -11.93
C SER A 193 -7.02 -2.14 -11.62
N LEU A 194 -6.02 -1.78 -12.43
CA LEU A 194 -4.64 -2.20 -12.21
C LEU A 194 -4.06 -1.56 -10.94
N VAL A 195 -4.25 -0.25 -10.79
CA VAL A 195 -3.73 0.48 -9.63
C VAL A 195 -4.46 0.06 -8.35
N HIS A 196 -5.79 -0.06 -8.38
CA HIS A 196 -6.58 -0.53 -7.24
C HIS A 196 -6.22 -1.95 -6.83
N GLY A 197 -6.05 -2.87 -7.80
CA GLY A 197 -5.60 -4.24 -7.55
C GLY A 197 -4.24 -4.27 -6.83
N ALA A 198 -3.27 -3.50 -7.30
CA ALA A 198 -1.95 -3.42 -6.66
C ALA A 198 -2.01 -2.89 -5.22
N LEU A 199 -2.90 -1.94 -4.93
CA LEU A 199 -3.14 -1.44 -3.58
C LEU A 199 -3.75 -2.52 -2.68
N LEU A 200 -4.73 -3.26 -3.17
CA LEU A 200 -5.36 -4.36 -2.42
C LEU A 200 -4.37 -5.51 -2.17
N ASP A 201 -3.56 -5.88 -3.16
CA ASP A 201 -2.53 -6.94 -3.04
C ASP A 201 -1.47 -6.59 -1.98
N GLU A 202 -1.21 -5.31 -1.74
CA GLU A 202 -0.31 -4.85 -0.71
C GLU A 202 -0.97 -4.75 0.67
N LEU A 203 -2.15 -4.13 0.73
CA LEU A 203 -2.77 -3.73 1.99
C LEU A 203 -3.56 -4.85 2.66
N VAL A 204 -4.26 -5.70 1.89
CA VAL A 204 -5.13 -6.75 2.46
C VAL A 204 -4.34 -7.80 3.24
N PRO A 205 -3.28 -8.42 2.70
CA PRO A 205 -2.50 -9.42 3.44
C PRO A 205 -1.89 -8.85 4.72
N TRP A 206 -1.37 -7.62 4.65
CA TRP A 206 -0.83 -6.92 5.81
C TRP A 206 -1.90 -6.63 6.86
N ALA A 207 -3.06 -6.09 6.46
CA ALA A 207 -4.17 -5.80 7.38
C ALA A 207 -4.73 -7.08 8.03
N LEU A 208 -4.75 -8.18 7.31
CA LEU A 208 -5.08 -9.52 7.84
C LEU A 208 -4.01 -10.01 8.83
N GLY A 209 -2.75 -9.57 8.72
CA GLY A 209 -1.67 -9.92 9.62
C GLY A 209 -1.16 -11.37 9.50
N TYR A 210 -1.47 -12.06 8.39
CA TYR A 210 -0.94 -13.39 8.13
C TYR A 210 0.21 -13.42 7.13
N SER A 211 0.36 -12.35 6.38
CA SER A 211 1.48 -12.15 5.44
C SER A 211 1.81 -10.66 5.37
N ASP A 212 3.06 -10.35 5.16
CA ASP A 212 3.52 -8.99 4.94
C ASP A 212 4.29 -8.94 3.61
N PRO A 213 3.61 -8.51 2.53
CA PRO A 213 4.22 -8.49 1.20
C PRO A 213 5.51 -7.68 1.13
N VAL A 214 5.63 -6.58 1.89
CA VAL A 214 6.85 -5.78 1.96
C VAL A 214 7.99 -6.57 2.58
N ARG A 215 7.76 -7.16 3.75
CA ARG A 215 8.76 -7.95 4.47
C ARG A 215 9.21 -9.15 3.64
N GLU A 216 8.29 -9.85 3.01
CA GLU A 216 8.59 -11.00 2.16
C GLU A 216 9.52 -10.62 1.01
N ARG A 217 9.29 -9.46 0.36
CA ARG A 217 10.15 -8.95 -0.71
C ARG A 217 11.54 -8.56 -0.21
N VAL A 218 11.65 -7.92 0.95
CA VAL A 218 12.94 -7.57 1.56
C VAL A 218 13.74 -8.81 1.89
N GLU A 219 13.12 -9.82 2.50
CA GLU A 219 13.79 -11.08 2.83
C GLU A 219 14.17 -11.89 1.58
N ALA A 220 13.37 -11.84 0.52
CA ALA A 220 13.72 -12.47 -0.76
C ALA A 220 15.01 -11.84 -1.33
N ARG A 221 15.09 -10.50 -1.37
CA ARG A 221 16.29 -9.80 -1.86
C ARG A 221 17.55 -10.09 -1.03
N LYS A 222 17.44 -10.10 0.31
CA LYS A 222 18.57 -10.47 1.18
C LYS A 222 19.10 -11.86 0.83
N ARG A 223 18.20 -12.82 0.54
CA ARG A 223 18.59 -14.18 0.16
C ARG A 223 19.27 -14.25 -1.22
N GLU A 224 18.85 -13.42 -2.16
CA GLU A 224 19.48 -13.31 -3.49
C GLU A 224 20.91 -12.77 -3.35
N THR A 225 21.08 -11.63 -2.66
CA THR A 225 22.40 -11.01 -2.43
C THR A 225 23.37 -11.90 -1.66
N ALA A 226 22.87 -12.74 -0.75
CA ALA A 226 23.72 -13.67 0.00
C ALA A 226 24.19 -14.88 -0.82
N ARG A 227 23.68 -15.09 -2.05
CA ARG A 227 24.06 -16.18 -2.96
C ARG A 227 25.06 -15.75 -4.04
N GLU A 228 25.22 -14.45 -4.22
CA GLU A 228 26.21 -13.83 -5.09
C GLU A 228 27.56 -13.65 -4.39
#